data_7efb64b3e0f971b1393b7c50688de9f3
#
_entry.id   7efb64b3e0f971b1393b7c50688de9f3
#
_cell.length_a   1.000
_cell.length_b   1.000
_cell.length_c   1.000
_cell.angle_alpha   90.00
_cell.angle_beta   90.00
_cell.angle_gamma   90.00
#
_symmetry.space_group_name_H-M   'P 1'
#
loop_
_entity.id
_entity.type
_entity.pdbx_description
1 polymer ?
#
loop_
_entity_poly.entity_id
_entity_poly.type
_entity_poly.pdbx_seq_one_letter_code
_entity_poly.pdbx_strand_id
1 'polypeptide(L)'
;LFNEAEIEFSLMKKLNSRFHKIILKINEDRRYVIALGLIILLLALLNLSKKITRPIILMAKAARSVKRGNLSEIHLPDLKLGKKNEVQQLNEAFSDMIEGLKENEKVKGILNKVVSHDIAREILKGEIHLGGEEREVTIFFADIRSFTSLTQKMDPKEVIALINTCMTKLSYVIDAHHGVIDKYIGDEVMVLFGAPLHKEDSAYQSVVCALEVMKVLATWNKEREAAGLDSVTMGIGIHTGKVCAGNMGAENRLNYTVIGSNVNLASRLCATAKPGEILISQDTLSAPFVAERVEVSDMGMLPLKGFDESKRVFMVKRLK
;
A
#
# COMPACT_ATOMS: atom_id res chain seq x y z
N LEU A 1 -66.64 48.71 -75.50
CA LEU A 1 -65.18 48.48 -75.51
C LEU A 1 -64.49 49.10 -74.26
N PHE A 2 -64.83 50.28 -73.76
CA PHE A 2 -64.20 50.87 -72.58
C PHE A 2 -64.63 50.17 -71.28
N ASN A 3 -65.84 49.67 -71.18
CA ASN A 3 -66.37 49.03 -69.97
C ASN A 3 -65.84 47.62 -69.77
N GLU A 4 -65.46 46.90 -70.81
CA GLU A 4 -64.84 45.54 -70.71
C GLU A 4 -63.43 45.61 -70.27
N ALA A 5 -62.63 46.58 -70.72
CA ALA A 5 -61.23 46.74 -70.25
C ALA A 5 -61.12 47.16 -68.80
N GLU A 6 -62.06 47.94 -68.25
CA GLU A 6 -62.10 48.26 -66.79
C GLU A 6 -62.46 47.06 -65.96
N ILE A 7 -63.36 46.20 -66.43
CA ILE A 7 -63.76 44.98 -65.73
C ILE A 7 -62.59 43.98 -65.75
N GLU A 8 -61.90 43.79 -66.89
CA GLU A 8 -60.71 42.91 -66.93
C GLU A 8 -59.58 43.42 -66.05
N PHE A 9 -59.32 44.72 -66.00
CA PHE A 9 -58.30 45.29 -65.13
C PHE A 9 -58.65 45.13 -63.62
N SER A 10 -59.93 45.31 -63.28
CA SER A 10 -60.42 45.04 -61.91
C SER A 10 -60.30 43.58 -61.51
N LEU A 11 -60.62 42.67 -62.44
CA LEU A 11 -60.47 41.21 -62.21
C LEU A 11 -59.01 40.81 -62.06
N MET A 12 -58.11 41.30 -62.91
CA MET A 12 -56.67 41.09 -62.82
C MET A 12 -56.11 41.61 -61.51
N LYS A 13 -56.52 42.77 -61.06
CA LYS A 13 -56.09 43.35 -59.73
C LYS A 13 -56.56 42.50 -58.57
N LYS A 14 -57.77 41.96 -58.55
CA LYS A 14 -58.32 41.04 -57.59
C LYS A 14 -57.59 39.69 -57.61
N LEU A 15 -57.29 39.16 -58.74
CA LEU A 15 -56.57 37.89 -58.92
C LEU A 15 -55.15 38.04 -58.38
N ASN A 16 -54.43 39.10 -58.76
CA ASN A 16 -53.08 39.36 -58.30
C ASN A 16 -53.02 39.53 -56.72
N SER A 17 -54.00 40.21 -56.13
CA SER A 17 -54.13 40.34 -54.72
C SER A 17 -54.36 38.98 -54.01
N ARG A 18 -55.17 38.11 -54.59
CA ARG A 18 -55.39 36.75 -54.09
C ARG A 18 -54.11 35.87 -54.17
N PHE A 19 -53.40 35.91 -55.28
CA PHE A 19 -52.12 35.24 -55.49
C PHE A 19 -51.09 35.72 -54.51
N HIS A 20 -50.99 37.03 -54.26
CA HIS A 20 -50.05 37.57 -53.30
C HIS A 20 -50.35 37.10 -51.87
N LYS A 21 -51.62 37.05 -51.48
CA LYS A 21 -52.03 36.48 -50.14
C LYS A 21 -51.73 34.99 -50.03
N ILE A 22 -51.89 34.19 -51.05
CA ILE A 22 -51.57 32.77 -51.07
C ILE A 22 -50.06 32.57 -50.94
N ILE A 23 -49.26 33.34 -51.69
CA ILE A 23 -47.77 33.27 -51.57
C ILE A 23 -47.29 33.67 -50.20
N LEU A 24 -47.86 34.72 -49.60
CA LEU A 24 -47.49 35.07 -48.21
C LEU A 24 -47.84 33.96 -47.19
N LYS A 25 -49.02 33.35 -47.30
CA LYS A 25 -49.45 32.26 -46.46
C LYS A 25 -48.57 31.03 -46.61
N ILE A 26 -48.21 30.65 -47.86
CA ILE A 26 -47.28 29.54 -48.12
C ILE A 26 -45.89 29.84 -47.50
N ASN A 27 -45.43 31.08 -47.57
CA ASN A 27 -44.13 31.45 -46.95
C ASN A 27 -44.18 31.44 -45.42
N GLU A 28 -45.29 31.81 -44.77
CA GLU A 28 -45.48 31.70 -43.34
C GLU A 28 -45.51 30.22 -42.92
N ASP A 29 -46.32 29.37 -43.56
CA ASP A 29 -46.41 27.96 -43.30
C ASP A 29 -45.04 27.29 -43.45
N ARG A 30 -44.27 27.64 -44.45
CA ARG A 30 -42.89 27.14 -44.65
C ARG A 30 -41.96 27.53 -43.51
N ARG A 31 -42.09 28.77 -42.95
CA ARG A 31 -41.28 29.18 -41.77
C ARG A 31 -41.60 28.35 -40.53
N TYR A 32 -42.89 28.04 -40.29
CA TYR A 32 -43.29 27.18 -39.18
C TYR A 32 -42.77 25.73 -39.33
N VAL A 33 -42.80 25.18 -40.53
CA VAL A 33 -42.26 23.85 -40.82
C VAL A 33 -40.75 23.80 -40.58
N ILE A 34 -40.00 24.83 -41.02
CA ILE A 34 -38.56 24.93 -40.80
C ILE A 34 -38.27 25.08 -39.30
N ALA A 35 -38.99 25.94 -38.57
CA ALA A 35 -38.81 26.14 -37.15
C ALA A 35 -39.07 24.84 -36.35
N LEU A 36 -40.14 24.12 -36.65
CA LEU A 36 -40.45 22.83 -36.06
C LEU A 36 -39.36 21.79 -36.35
N GLY A 37 -38.86 21.72 -37.58
CA GLY A 37 -37.76 20.84 -37.95
C GLY A 37 -36.48 21.14 -37.16
N LEU A 38 -36.14 22.42 -36.97
CA LEU A 38 -34.98 22.82 -36.15
C LEU A 38 -35.15 22.44 -34.66
N ILE A 39 -36.35 22.58 -34.11
CA ILE A 39 -36.66 22.19 -32.72
C ILE A 39 -36.51 20.66 -32.58
N ILE A 40 -37.05 19.89 -33.51
CA ILE A 40 -36.91 18.42 -33.49
C ILE A 40 -35.43 18.00 -33.57
N LEU A 41 -34.68 18.64 -34.50
CA LEU A 41 -33.23 18.37 -34.62
C LEU A 41 -32.47 18.72 -33.34
N LEU A 42 -32.76 19.86 -32.73
CA LEU A 42 -32.14 20.27 -31.45
C LEU A 42 -32.45 19.25 -30.33
N LEU A 43 -33.71 18.83 -30.22
CA LEU A 43 -34.10 17.82 -29.21
C LEU A 43 -33.41 16.47 -29.49
N ALA A 44 -33.25 16.07 -30.74
CA ALA A 44 -32.53 14.85 -31.11
C ALA A 44 -31.05 14.96 -30.76
N LEU A 45 -30.39 16.08 -31.02
CA LEU A 45 -28.99 16.33 -30.68
C LEU A 45 -28.78 16.35 -29.13
N LEU A 46 -29.68 16.96 -28.38
CA LEU A 46 -29.63 16.95 -26.92
C LEU A 46 -29.79 15.54 -26.35
N ASN A 47 -30.68 14.73 -26.92
CA ASN A 47 -30.85 13.33 -26.53
C ASN A 47 -29.61 12.49 -26.86
N LEU A 48 -29.04 12.67 -28.05
CA LEU A 48 -27.82 11.97 -28.46
C LEU A 48 -26.64 12.33 -27.55
N SER A 49 -26.49 13.61 -27.23
CA SER A 49 -25.46 14.09 -26.29
C SER A 49 -25.60 13.45 -24.93
N LYS A 50 -26.79 13.36 -24.37
CA LYS A 50 -27.03 12.74 -23.05
C LYS A 50 -26.80 11.22 -23.06
N LYS A 51 -27.20 10.54 -24.13
CA LYS A 51 -27.17 9.07 -24.20
C LYS A 51 -25.84 8.49 -24.65
N ILE A 52 -25.03 9.22 -25.41
CA ILE A 52 -23.77 8.73 -26.00
C ILE A 52 -22.57 9.58 -25.55
N THR A 53 -22.62 10.88 -25.81
CA THR A 53 -21.43 11.73 -25.64
C THR A 53 -21.01 11.88 -24.16
N ARG A 54 -21.96 12.15 -23.26
CA ARG A 54 -21.67 12.34 -21.83
C ARG A 54 -21.11 11.07 -21.17
N PRO A 55 -21.70 9.87 -21.34
CA PRO A 55 -21.12 8.63 -20.79
C PRO A 55 -19.70 8.37 -21.26
N ILE A 56 -19.42 8.53 -22.54
CA ILE A 56 -18.08 8.33 -23.11
C ILE A 56 -17.06 9.30 -22.49
N ILE A 57 -17.42 10.59 -22.33
CA ILE A 57 -16.55 11.58 -21.70
C ILE A 57 -16.27 11.20 -20.22
N LEU A 58 -17.28 10.72 -19.49
CA LEU A 58 -17.11 10.29 -18.10
C LEU A 58 -16.21 9.05 -17.99
N MET A 59 -16.37 8.05 -18.87
CA MET A 59 -15.48 6.90 -18.96
C MET A 59 -14.05 7.32 -19.29
N ALA A 60 -13.86 8.26 -20.23
CA ALA A 60 -12.53 8.78 -20.57
C ALA A 60 -11.88 9.53 -19.39
N LYS A 61 -12.67 10.26 -18.58
CA LYS A 61 -12.17 10.88 -17.34
C LYS A 61 -11.80 9.82 -16.31
N ALA A 62 -12.65 8.81 -16.10
CA ALA A 62 -12.39 7.70 -15.19
C ALA A 62 -11.12 6.93 -15.59
N ALA A 63 -10.92 6.64 -16.88
CA ALA A 63 -9.71 6.00 -17.38
C ALA A 63 -8.43 6.82 -17.07
N ARG A 64 -8.50 8.14 -17.15
CA ARG A 64 -7.37 9.02 -16.77
C ARG A 64 -7.10 8.98 -15.25
N SER A 65 -8.15 8.85 -14.43
CA SER A 65 -8.00 8.71 -12.97
C SER A 65 -7.38 7.36 -12.61
N VAL A 66 -7.76 6.27 -13.29
CA VAL A 66 -7.11 4.96 -13.19
C VAL A 66 -5.61 5.07 -13.48
N LYS A 67 -5.24 5.71 -14.61
CA LYS A 67 -3.83 5.92 -14.96
C LYS A 67 -3.03 6.67 -13.89
N ARG A 68 -3.68 7.54 -13.12
CA ARG A 68 -3.07 8.31 -12.02
C ARG A 68 -3.06 7.56 -10.68
N GLY A 69 -3.59 6.33 -10.62
CA GLY A 69 -3.68 5.54 -9.39
C GLY A 69 -4.79 5.98 -8.43
N ASN A 70 -5.72 6.84 -8.85
CA ASN A 70 -6.78 7.36 -7.98
C ASN A 70 -8.09 6.59 -8.20
N LEU A 71 -8.12 5.31 -7.74
CA LEU A 71 -9.25 4.41 -7.94
C LEU A 71 -10.44 4.70 -7.00
N SER A 72 -10.19 5.32 -5.84
CA SER A 72 -11.22 5.57 -4.81
C SER A 72 -12.26 6.62 -5.22
N GLU A 73 -11.88 7.59 -6.06
CA GLU A 73 -12.74 8.71 -6.48
C GLU A 73 -13.51 8.43 -7.78
N ILE A 74 -13.37 7.24 -8.36
CA ILE A 74 -14.03 6.92 -9.61
C ILE A 74 -15.48 6.53 -9.35
N HIS A 75 -16.40 7.42 -9.80
CA HIS A 75 -17.83 7.18 -9.87
C HIS A 75 -18.25 7.12 -11.33
N LEU A 76 -18.69 5.96 -11.78
CA LEU A 76 -19.29 5.80 -13.10
C LEU A 76 -20.79 6.11 -13.01
N PRO A 77 -21.38 6.71 -14.06
CA PRO A 77 -22.80 6.97 -14.10
C PRO A 77 -23.57 5.65 -14.14
N ASP A 78 -24.60 5.53 -13.32
CA ASP A 78 -25.59 4.43 -13.43
C ASP A 78 -26.46 4.68 -14.66
N LEU A 79 -26.08 4.09 -15.78
CA LEU A 79 -26.78 4.23 -17.05
C LEU A 79 -27.95 3.27 -17.13
N LYS A 80 -29.06 3.57 -16.45
CA LYS A 80 -30.34 2.87 -16.65
C LYS A 80 -30.97 3.31 -17.99
N LEU A 81 -30.44 2.86 -19.10
CA LEU A 81 -31.01 3.04 -20.44
C LEU A 81 -31.80 1.79 -20.80
N GLY A 82 -33.08 1.93 -21.06
CA GLY A 82 -34.11 0.89 -21.10
C GLY A 82 -33.87 -0.33 -22.02
N LYS A 83 -33.11 -0.28 -23.12
CA LYS A 83 -32.61 -1.44 -23.87
C LYS A 83 -31.11 -1.44 -23.82
N LYS A 84 -30.48 -2.60 -23.56
CA LYS A 84 -29.02 -2.77 -23.61
C LYS A 84 -28.52 -2.31 -24.97
N ASN A 85 -27.73 -1.22 -24.97
CA ASN A 85 -27.03 -0.73 -26.16
C ASN A 85 -25.51 -0.87 -25.93
N GLU A 86 -24.73 -0.67 -26.97
CA GLU A 86 -23.28 -0.85 -26.94
C GLU A 86 -22.59 0.06 -25.90
N VAL A 87 -23.14 1.26 -25.67
CA VAL A 87 -22.62 2.21 -24.68
C VAL A 87 -22.85 1.69 -23.25
N GLN A 88 -23.98 1.03 -23.02
CA GLN A 88 -24.28 0.41 -21.71
C GLN A 88 -23.39 -0.81 -21.47
N GLN A 89 -23.20 -1.68 -22.48
CA GLN A 89 -22.29 -2.82 -22.39
C GLN A 89 -20.86 -2.37 -22.12
N LEU A 90 -20.40 -1.31 -22.77
CA LEU A 90 -19.09 -0.71 -22.52
C LEU A 90 -18.98 -0.15 -21.11
N ASN A 91 -20.02 0.51 -20.60
CA ASN A 91 -20.04 1.03 -19.24
C ASN A 91 -20.02 -0.10 -18.18
N GLU A 92 -20.77 -1.18 -18.39
CA GLU A 92 -20.78 -2.38 -17.54
C GLU A 92 -19.37 -3.00 -17.54
N ALA A 93 -18.78 -3.30 -18.69
CA ALA A 93 -17.43 -3.88 -18.79
C ALA A 93 -16.34 -2.98 -18.17
N PHE A 94 -16.47 -1.66 -18.32
CA PHE A 94 -15.55 -0.71 -17.70
C PHE A 94 -15.72 -0.63 -16.18
N SER A 95 -16.96 -0.76 -15.68
CA SER A 95 -17.27 -0.86 -14.25
C SER A 95 -16.65 -2.10 -13.62
N ASP A 96 -16.85 -3.26 -14.25
CA ASP A 96 -16.28 -4.54 -13.80
C ASP A 96 -14.74 -4.49 -13.76
N MET A 97 -14.13 -3.88 -14.76
CA MET A 97 -12.68 -3.66 -14.78
C MET A 97 -12.20 -2.78 -13.60
N ILE A 98 -12.91 -1.68 -13.32
CA ILE A 98 -12.56 -0.80 -12.18
C ILE A 98 -12.72 -1.52 -10.84
N GLU A 99 -13.79 -2.30 -10.69
CA GLU A 99 -14.03 -3.09 -9.48
C GLU A 99 -12.92 -4.12 -9.27
N GLY A 100 -12.53 -4.86 -10.31
CA GLY A 100 -11.40 -5.78 -10.28
C GLY A 100 -10.06 -5.10 -9.94
N LEU A 101 -9.82 -3.88 -10.45
CA LEU A 101 -8.64 -3.10 -10.10
C LEU A 101 -8.66 -2.66 -8.62
N LYS A 102 -9.80 -2.22 -8.09
CA LYS A 102 -9.97 -1.86 -6.68
C LYS A 102 -9.74 -3.07 -5.77
N GLU A 103 -10.27 -4.23 -6.14
CA GLU A 103 -10.06 -5.48 -5.40
C GLU A 103 -8.58 -5.87 -5.41
N ASN A 104 -7.91 -5.78 -6.55
CA ASN A 104 -6.48 -6.07 -6.67
C ASN A 104 -5.62 -5.11 -5.81
N GLU A 105 -5.94 -3.81 -5.80
CA GLU A 105 -5.26 -2.86 -4.90
C GLU A 105 -5.52 -3.18 -3.42
N LYS A 106 -6.73 -3.56 -3.06
CA LYS A 106 -7.06 -3.99 -1.70
C LYS A 106 -6.27 -5.22 -1.29
N VAL A 107 -6.20 -6.24 -2.17
CA VAL A 107 -5.40 -7.45 -1.94
C VAL A 107 -3.92 -7.11 -1.80
N LYS A 108 -3.35 -6.27 -2.67
CA LYS A 108 -1.97 -5.78 -2.54
C LYS A 108 -1.74 -5.01 -1.24
N GLY A 109 -2.68 -4.16 -0.84
CA GLY A 109 -2.61 -3.43 0.41
C GLY A 109 -2.64 -4.34 1.65
N ILE A 110 -3.40 -5.43 1.61
CA ILE A 110 -3.42 -6.46 2.67
C ILE A 110 -2.10 -7.25 2.64
N LEU A 111 -1.65 -7.66 1.47
CA LEU A 111 -0.38 -8.39 1.31
C LEU A 111 0.79 -7.60 1.91
N ASN A 112 0.89 -6.30 1.61
CA ASN A 112 1.91 -5.41 2.17
C ASN A 112 1.83 -5.22 3.70
N LYS A 113 0.70 -5.55 4.33
CA LYS A 113 0.57 -5.54 5.80
C LYS A 113 0.94 -6.89 6.44
N VAL A 114 0.81 -7.98 5.68
CA VAL A 114 1.08 -9.34 6.15
C VAL A 114 2.53 -9.75 5.86
N VAL A 115 3.09 -9.22 4.77
CA VAL A 115 4.46 -9.47 4.32
C VAL A 115 5.16 -8.12 4.15
N SER A 116 6.43 -8.00 4.52
CA SER A 116 7.17 -6.76 4.31
C SER A 116 7.19 -6.35 2.83
N HIS A 117 7.22 -5.04 2.57
CA HIS A 117 7.17 -4.50 1.22
C HIS A 117 8.28 -5.06 0.29
N ASP A 118 9.47 -5.29 0.82
CA ASP A 118 10.61 -5.81 0.06
C ASP A 118 10.43 -7.30 -0.29
N ILE A 119 9.91 -8.10 0.64
CA ILE A 119 9.54 -9.50 0.39
C ILE A 119 8.37 -9.57 -0.62
N ALA A 120 7.34 -8.74 -0.45
CA ALA A 120 6.22 -8.70 -1.39
C ALA A 120 6.67 -8.33 -2.82
N ARG A 121 7.62 -7.40 -2.96
CA ARG A 121 8.20 -7.02 -4.24
C ARG A 121 8.99 -8.14 -4.88
N GLU A 122 9.77 -8.89 -4.10
CA GLU A 122 10.55 -10.03 -4.60
C GLU A 122 9.64 -11.17 -5.05
N ILE A 123 8.60 -11.48 -4.27
CA ILE A 123 7.54 -12.43 -4.64
C ILE A 123 6.86 -12.06 -5.96
N LEU A 124 6.60 -10.76 -6.20
CA LEU A 124 5.92 -10.29 -7.41
C LEU A 124 6.82 -10.24 -8.66
N LYS A 125 8.14 -10.33 -8.52
CA LYS A 125 9.10 -10.28 -9.64
C LYS A 125 9.32 -11.60 -10.34
N GLY A 126 9.06 -12.74 -9.71
CA GLY A 126 9.39 -14.05 -10.25
C GLY A 126 8.39 -15.13 -9.87
N GLU A 127 8.57 -16.32 -10.47
CA GLU A 127 7.89 -17.52 -10.02
C GLU A 127 8.37 -17.87 -8.61
N ILE A 128 7.42 -18.02 -7.68
CA ILE A 128 7.74 -18.40 -6.31
C ILE A 128 8.07 -19.88 -6.29
N HIS A 129 9.35 -20.20 -6.24
CA HIS A 129 9.81 -21.56 -6.05
C HIS A 129 10.20 -21.80 -4.59
N LEU A 130 9.93 -23.04 -4.11
CA LEU A 130 10.56 -23.57 -2.89
C LEU A 130 12.07 -23.61 -3.10
N GLY A 131 12.82 -23.06 -2.14
CA GLY A 131 14.28 -23.09 -2.16
C GLY A 131 14.88 -21.93 -1.41
N GLY A 132 16.18 -22.00 -1.21
CA GLY A 132 16.95 -20.97 -0.54
C GLY A 132 18.37 -20.93 -1.07
N GLU A 133 19.04 -19.83 -0.85
CA GLU A 133 20.43 -19.61 -1.20
C GLU A 133 21.23 -19.24 0.06
N GLU A 134 22.52 -19.59 0.08
CA GLU A 134 23.42 -19.13 1.13
C GLU A 134 23.66 -17.63 0.97
N ARG A 135 23.33 -16.87 2.01
CA ARG A 135 23.56 -15.43 2.09
C ARG A 135 24.14 -15.04 3.43
N GLU A 136 24.97 -14.01 3.44
CA GLU A 136 25.34 -13.33 4.67
C GLU A 136 24.24 -12.33 5.03
N VAL A 137 23.68 -12.52 6.23
CA VAL A 137 22.56 -11.72 6.75
C VAL A 137 22.87 -11.33 8.18
N THR A 138 22.48 -10.13 8.57
CA THR A 138 22.47 -9.73 9.97
C THR A 138 21.08 -9.99 10.53
N ILE A 139 21.02 -10.85 11.53
CA ILE A 139 19.80 -11.28 12.22
C ILE A 139 19.69 -10.49 13.53
N PHE A 140 18.55 -9.90 13.73
CA PHE A 140 18.23 -9.07 14.87
C PHE A 140 17.00 -9.66 15.57
N PHE A 141 17.13 -9.92 16.87
CA PHE A 141 16.02 -10.27 17.75
C PHE A 141 15.84 -9.21 18.83
N ALA A 142 14.59 -8.84 19.10
CA ALA A 142 14.24 -7.99 20.24
C ALA A 142 13.03 -8.56 20.96
N ASP A 143 13.12 -8.65 22.29
CA ASP A 143 12.15 -9.33 23.13
C ASP A 143 11.85 -8.51 24.39
N ILE A 144 10.57 -8.45 24.79
CA ILE A 144 10.13 -7.70 25.98
C ILE A 144 10.57 -8.45 27.22
N ARG A 145 11.33 -7.79 28.10
CA ARG A 145 11.80 -8.38 29.31
C ARG A 145 10.69 -8.51 30.37
N SER A 146 10.66 -9.66 31.03
CA SER A 146 9.66 -9.97 32.06
C SER A 146 8.21 -9.83 31.59
N PHE A 147 7.95 -10.10 30.31
CA PHE A 147 6.62 -9.94 29.69
C PHE A 147 5.52 -10.68 30.46
N THR A 148 5.77 -11.94 30.87
CA THR A 148 4.80 -12.72 31.65
C THR A 148 4.43 -12.03 32.96
N SER A 149 5.41 -11.46 33.67
CA SER A 149 5.15 -10.74 34.92
C SER A 149 4.43 -9.42 34.69
N LEU A 150 4.79 -8.70 33.60
CA LEU A 150 4.17 -7.44 33.20
C LEU A 150 2.69 -7.62 32.88
N THR A 151 2.34 -8.74 32.24
CA THR A 151 0.98 -8.98 31.71
C THR A 151 0.11 -9.83 32.64
N GLN A 152 0.66 -10.37 33.71
CA GLN A 152 -0.04 -11.34 34.59
C GLN A 152 -1.38 -10.82 35.15
N LYS A 153 -1.49 -9.51 35.37
CA LYS A 153 -2.67 -8.84 35.93
C LYS A 153 -3.50 -8.09 34.91
N MET A 154 -3.10 -8.10 33.64
CA MET A 154 -3.77 -7.35 32.55
C MET A 154 -4.91 -8.18 31.94
N ASP A 155 -5.94 -7.50 31.47
CA ASP A 155 -6.95 -8.13 30.64
C ASP A 155 -6.32 -8.57 29.29
N PRO A 156 -6.72 -9.70 28.71
CA PRO A 156 -6.20 -10.17 27.41
C PRO A 156 -6.25 -9.11 26.29
N LYS A 157 -7.26 -8.24 26.28
CA LYS A 157 -7.36 -7.15 25.29
C LYS A 157 -6.29 -6.07 25.53
N GLU A 158 -5.98 -5.79 26.78
CA GLU A 158 -4.91 -4.85 27.15
C GLU A 158 -3.53 -5.40 26.79
N VAL A 159 -3.31 -6.71 26.97
CA VAL A 159 -2.08 -7.38 26.54
C VAL A 159 -1.89 -7.26 25.03
N ILE A 160 -2.93 -7.54 24.24
CA ILE A 160 -2.89 -7.38 22.78
C ILE A 160 -2.63 -5.92 22.39
N ALA A 161 -3.28 -4.96 23.03
CA ALA A 161 -3.07 -3.54 22.79
C ALA A 161 -1.63 -3.10 23.12
N LEU A 162 -1.06 -3.60 24.20
CA LEU A 162 0.33 -3.36 24.62
C LEU A 162 1.30 -3.86 23.55
N ILE A 163 1.19 -5.15 23.16
CA ILE A 163 2.03 -5.76 22.12
C ILE A 163 1.90 -4.97 20.81
N ASN A 164 0.69 -4.74 20.33
CA ASN A 164 0.46 -4.04 19.08
C ASN A 164 1.05 -2.63 19.08
N THR A 165 0.92 -1.91 20.19
CA THR A 165 1.50 -0.56 20.33
C THR A 165 3.02 -0.61 20.31
N CYS A 166 3.62 -1.55 21.06
CA CYS A 166 5.05 -1.76 21.09
C CYS A 166 5.58 -2.12 19.70
N MET A 167 5.04 -3.17 19.09
CA MET A 167 5.48 -3.64 17.77
C MET A 167 5.28 -2.60 16.66
N THR A 168 4.23 -1.78 16.73
CA THR A 168 4.03 -0.67 15.82
C THR A 168 5.13 0.38 15.93
N LYS A 169 5.53 0.75 17.17
CA LYS A 169 6.64 1.68 17.38
C LYS A 169 7.96 1.13 16.83
N LEU A 170 8.22 -0.16 17.07
CA LEU A 170 9.41 -0.84 16.55
C LEU A 170 9.42 -0.92 15.03
N SER A 171 8.29 -1.28 14.40
CA SER A 171 8.22 -1.46 12.96
C SER A 171 8.60 -0.19 12.20
N TYR A 172 8.16 0.99 12.66
CA TYR A 172 8.55 2.25 12.04
C TYR A 172 10.07 2.50 12.09
N VAL A 173 10.72 2.15 13.22
CA VAL A 173 12.17 2.29 13.34
C VAL A 173 12.88 1.28 12.45
N ILE A 174 12.41 0.03 12.45
CA ILE A 174 12.98 -1.05 11.64
C ILE A 174 12.92 -0.70 10.16
N ASP A 175 11.77 -0.23 9.68
CA ASP A 175 11.57 0.18 8.29
C ASP A 175 12.48 1.37 7.91
N ALA A 176 12.64 2.36 8.80
CA ALA A 176 13.50 3.51 8.58
C ALA A 176 14.98 3.12 8.39
N HIS A 177 15.43 2.02 9.02
CA HIS A 177 16.77 1.46 8.89
C HIS A 177 16.88 0.32 7.87
N HIS A 178 15.86 0.13 7.02
CA HIS A 178 15.82 -0.92 5.99
C HIS A 178 15.89 -2.35 6.54
N GLY A 179 15.46 -2.57 7.78
CA GLY A 179 15.24 -3.88 8.34
C GLY A 179 13.96 -4.50 7.77
N VAL A 180 13.98 -5.80 7.57
CA VAL A 180 12.84 -6.57 7.10
C VAL A 180 12.32 -7.42 8.24
N ILE A 181 11.12 -7.14 8.73
CA ILE A 181 10.49 -7.96 9.76
C ILE A 181 10.14 -9.31 9.16
N ASP A 182 10.77 -10.36 9.66
CA ASP A 182 10.51 -11.73 9.25
C ASP A 182 9.24 -12.26 9.92
N LYS A 183 9.16 -12.16 11.24
CA LYS A 183 7.99 -12.58 12.02
C LYS A 183 7.96 -11.97 13.42
N TYR A 184 6.78 -12.00 14.01
CA TYR A 184 6.58 -11.81 15.45
C TYR A 184 6.38 -13.17 16.11
N ILE A 185 7.04 -13.39 17.26
CA ILE A 185 6.99 -14.64 18.01
C ILE A 185 6.55 -14.29 19.45
N GLY A 186 5.23 -14.13 19.63
CA GLY A 186 4.68 -13.60 20.88
C GLY A 186 5.06 -12.13 21.09
N ASP A 187 5.87 -11.86 22.10
CA ASP A 187 6.42 -10.54 22.43
C ASP A 187 7.83 -10.29 21.85
N GLU A 188 8.36 -11.23 21.09
CA GLU A 188 9.64 -11.12 20.38
C GLU A 188 9.41 -10.77 18.91
N VAL A 189 10.32 -9.97 18.34
CA VAL A 189 10.37 -9.69 16.89
C VAL A 189 11.69 -10.16 16.31
N MET A 190 11.62 -10.86 15.18
CA MET A 190 12.77 -11.25 14.36
C MET A 190 12.85 -10.36 13.13
N VAL A 191 14.02 -9.76 12.92
CA VAL A 191 14.28 -8.83 11.82
C VAL A 191 15.53 -9.25 11.05
N LEU A 192 15.51 -9.08 9.74
CA LEU A 192 16.61 -9.37 8.83
C LEU A 192 17.15 -8.08 8.24
N PHE A 193 18.48 -7.94 8.21
CA PHE A 193 19.18 -6.88 7.49
C PHE A 193 20.10 -7.54 6.46
N GLY A 194 20.00 -7.12 5.19
CA GLY A 194 20.74 -7.73 4.08
C GLY A 194 20.00 -8.85 3.34
N ALA A 195 18.74 -9.10 3.68
CA ALA A 195 17.84 -10.01 2.97
C ALA A 195 16.44 -9.38 2.88
N PRO A 196 15.68 -9.53 1.77
CA PRO A 196 16.07 -10.18 0.51
C PRO A 196 17.08 -9.36 -0.31
N LEU A 197 17.29 -8.10 0.00
CA LEU A 197 18.21 -7.19 -0.70
C LEU A 197 19.50 -7.02 0.10
N HIS A 198 20.64 -7.40 -0.49
CA HIS A 198 21.93 -7.19 0.15
C HIS A 198 22.31 -5.71 0.18
N LYS A 199 22.81 -5.25 1.35
CA LYS A 199 23.44 -3.94 1.54
C LYS A 199 24.71 -4.12 2.36
N GLU A 200 25.78 -3.46 1.96
CA GLU A 200 27.09 -3.57 2.59
C GLU A 200 27.10 -3.08 4.05
N ASP A 201 26.24 -2.10 4.38
CA ASP A 201 26.13 -1.51 5.72
C ASP A 201 25.05 -2.20 6.61
N SER A 202 24.51 -3.35 6.21
CA SER A 202 23.40 -4.02 6.89
C SER A 202 23.67 -4.26 8.38
N ALA A 203 24.87 -4.72 8.74
CA ALA A 203 25.24 -4.94 10.13
C ALA A 203 25.28 -3.62 10.94
N TYR A 204 25.81 -2.57 10.36
CA TYR A 204 25.83 -1.24 10.99
C TYR A 204 24.39 -0.69 11.16
N GLN A 205 23.55 -0.78 10.14
CA GLN A 205 22.16 -0.33 10.20
C GLN A 205 21.36 -1.08 11.27
N SER A 206 21.62 -2.37 11.47
CA SER A 206 20.97 -3.15 12.53
C SER A 206 21.32 -2.64 13.94
N VAL A 207 22.59 -2.24 14.17
CA VAL A 207 23.04 -1.67 15.44
C VAL A 207 22.47 -0.28 15.67
N VAL A 208 22.43 0.57 14.63
CA VAL A 208 21.81 1.90 14.71
C VAL A 208 20.30 1.76 15.00
N CYS A 209 19.63 0.85 14.31
CA CYS A 209 18.22 0.51 14.57
C CYS A 209 17.99 0.10 16.03
N ALA A 210 18.84 -0.78 16.59
CA ALA A 210 18.72 -1.20 17.98
C ALA A 210 18.83 -0.02 18.96
N LEU A 211 19.78 0.87 18.75
CA LEU A 211 19.94 2.07 19.58
C LEU A 211 18.74 3.02 19.46
N GLU A 212 18.16 3.15 18.28
CA GLU A 212 16.97 3.98 18.07
C GLU A 212 15.72 3.35 18.68
N VAL A 213 15.55 2.04 18.59
CA VAL A 213 14.50 1.29 19.30
C VAL A 213 14.57 1.59 20.79
N MET A 214 15.74 1.52 21.41
CA MET A 214 15.90 1.82 22.84
C MET A 214 15.51 3.26 23.18
N LYS A 215 15.82 4.24 22.31
CA LYS A 215 15.42 5.64 22.50
C LYS A 215 13.90 5.83 22.40
N VAL A 216 13.26 5.19 21.40
CA VAL A 216 11.82 5.24 21.22
C VAL A 216 11.09 4.62 22.42
N LEU A 217 11.59 3.48 22.92
CA LEU A 217 11.05 2.84 24.12
C LEU A 217 11.23 3.72 25.37
N ALA A 218 12.38 4.36 25.56
CA ALA A 218 12.60 5.27 26.67
C ALA A 218 11.64 6.47 26.64
N THR A 219 11.35 7.00 25.46
CA THR A 219 10.37 8.09 25.28
C THR A 219 8.95 7.60 25.61
N TRP A 220 8.57 6.44 25.10
CA TRP A 220 7.26 5.86 25.37
C TRP A 220 7.08 5.49 26.85
N ASN A 221 8.12 5.03 27.54
CA ASN A 221 8.07 4.73 28.97
C ASN A 221 7.79 5.97 29.81
N LYS A 222 8.31 7.14 29.45
CA LYS A 222 7.94 8.40 30.12
C LYS A 222 6.44 8.71 30.01
N GLU A 223 5.84 8.45 28.85
CA GLU A 223 4.39 8.60 28.64
C GLU A 223 3.61 7.58 29.51
N ARG A 224 4.09 6.33 29.58
CA ARG A 224 3.48 5.26 30.37
C ARG A 224 3.55 5.56 31.87
N GLU A 225 4.71 5.95 32.38
CA GLU A 225 4.93 6.33 33.76
C GLU A 225 4.03 7.52 34.17
N ALA A 226 3.90 8.53 33.31
CA ALA A 226 3.00 9.66 33.54
C ALA A 226 1.52 9.23 33.60
N ALA A 227 1.16 8.12 32.94
CA ALA A 227 -0.16 7.50 32.99
C ALA A 227 -0.31 6.47 34.15
N GLY A 228 0.70 6.28 34.98
CA GLY A 228 0.69 5.30 36.07
C GLY A 228 0.82 3.83 35.62
N LEU A 229 1.37 3.60 34.40
CA LEU A 229 1.57 2.28 33.82
C LEU A 229 3.02 1.83 33.97
N ASP A 230 3.23 0.51 34.09
CA ASP A 230 4.56 -0.07 34.16
C ASP A 230 5.37 0.16 32.87
N SER A 231 6.68 0.38 33.01
CA SER A 231 7.61 0.54 31.92
C SER A 231 7.82 -0.76 31.14
N VAL A 232 7.95 -0.63 29.81
CA VAL A 232 8.29 -1.74 28.90
C VAL A 232 9.78 -1.69 28.59
N THR A 233 10.50 -2.76 28.90
CA THR A 233 11.94 -2.87 28.62
C THR A 233 12.21 -4.03 27.68
N MET A 234 13.21 -3.90 26.82
CA MET A 234 13.59 -4.94 25.87
C MET A 234 15.06 -5.33 26.03
N GLY A 235 15.37 -6.57 25.64
CA GLY A 235 16.73 -7.01 25.34
C GLY A 235 16.85 -7.25 23.85
N ILE A 236 18.00 -6.90 23.27
CA ILE A 236 18.26 -7.05 21.83
C ILE A 236 19.51 -7.90 21.62
N GLY A 237 19.42 -8.84 20.66
CA GLY A 237 20.54 -9.68 20.23
C GLY A 237 20.75 -9.57 18.72
N ILE A 238 21.99 -9.32 18.29
CA ILE A 238 22.34 -9.16 16.87
C ILE A 238 23.51 -10.04 16.53
N HIS A 239 23.37 -10.81 15.45
CA HIS A 239 24.45 -11.62 14.88
C HIS A 239 24.48 -11.53 13.38
N THR A 240 25.67 -11.44 12.79
CA THR A 240 25.92 -11.43 11.35
C THR A 240 26.58 -12.75 10.96
N GLY A 241 26.04 -13.41 9.93
CA GLY A 241 26.61 -14.67 9.46
C GLY A 241 25.85 -15.26 8.27
N LYS A 242 26.41 -16.34 7.71
CA LYS A 242 25.82 -17.07 6.60
C LYS A 242 24.61 -17.88 7.04
N VAL A 243 23.52 -17.75 6.32
CA VAL A 243 22.26 -18.47 6.52
C VAL A 243 21.72 -18.95 5.18
N CYS A 244 20.83 -19.92 5.20
CA CYS A 244 20.02 -20.24 4.05
C CYS A 244 18.79 -19.31 4.07
N ALA A 245 18.70 -18.40 3.09
CA ALA A 245 17.60 -17.44 2.94
C ALA A 245 16.74 -17.82 1.73
N GLY A 246 15.44 -17.85 1.89
CA GLY A 246 14.55 -18.18 0.77
C GLY A 246 13.11 -18.51 1.18
N ASN A 247 12.35 -19.01 0.21
CA ASN A 247 10.96 -19.41 0.42
C ASN A 247 10.90 -20.83 1.00
N MET A 248 10.41 -20.94 2.20
CA MET A 248 10.33 -22.19 2.95
C MET A 248 8.90 -22.47 3.39
N GLY A 249 8.52 -23.75 3.42
CA GLY A 249 7.20 -24.19 3.84
C GLY A 249 6.63 -25.28 2.96
N ALA A 250 5.33 -25.29 2.81
CA ALA A 250 4.60 -26.19 1.92
C ALA A 250 4.29 -25.47 0.59
N GLU A 251 4.02 -26.24 -0.46
CA GLU A 251 3.67 -25.69 -1.80
C GLU A 251 2.52 -24.68 -1.75
N ASN A 252 1.56 -24.91 -0.85
CA ASN A 252 0.38 -24.05 -0.66
C ASN A 252 0.55 -22.98 0.44
N ARG A 253 1.69 -22.94 1.13
CA ARG A 253 1.96 -22.01 2.22
C ARG A 253 3.46 -21.76 2.39
N LEU A 254 3.93 -20.69 1.78
CA LEU A 254 5.33 -20.29 1.77
C LEU A 254 5.58 -19.09 2.67
N ASN A 255 6.72 -19.09 3.35
CA ASN A 255 7.26 -17.93 4.04
C ASN A 255 8.68 -17.68 3.56
N TYR A 256 8.99 -16.44 3.18
CA TYR A 256 10.38 -16.05 3.01
C TYR A 256 10.99 -15.89 4.40
N THR A 257 12.05 -16.62 4.68
CA THR A 257 12.72 -16.60 5.98
C THR A 257 14.16 -17.08 5.86
N VAL A 258 14.88 -17.10 6.97
CA VAL A 258 16.25 -17.59 7.07
C VAL A 258 16.35 -18.75 8.04
N ILE A 259 17.20 -19.74 7.73
CA ILE A 259 17.50 -20.89 8.60
C ILE A 259 19.02 -21.06 8.73
N GLY A 260 19.45 -21.46 9.90
CA GLY A 260 20.85 -21.78 10.19
C GLY A 260 21.20 -21.60 11.67
N SER A 261 22.35 -22.12 12.07
CA SER A 261 22.88 -21.98 13.43
C SER A 261 23.07 -20.50 13.83
N ASN A 262 23.35 -19.64 12.85
CA ASN A 262 23.53 -18.21 13.05
C ASN A 262 22.23 -17.50 13.46
N VAL A 263 21.06 -18.00 13.03
CA VAL A 263 19.76 -17.51 13.52
C VAL A 263 19.60 -17.81 15.02
N ASN A 264 19.94 -19.05 15.40
CA ASN A 264 19.89 -19.46 16.81
C ASN A 264 20.86 -18.64 17.67
N LEU A 265 22.04 -18.29 17.15
CA LEU A 265 23.01 -17.46 17.86
C LEU A 265 22.45 -16.06 18.17
N ALA A 266 21.82 -15.39 17.20
CA ALA A 266 21.17 -14.11 17.42
C ALA A 266 20.06 -14.19 18.49
N SER A 267 19.20 -15.22 18.41
CA SER A 267 18.15 -15.46 19.42
C SER A 267 18.76 -15.70 20.82
N ARG A 268 19.87 -16.44 20.94
CA ARG A 268 20.54 -16.64 22.23
C ARG A 268 21.17 -15.37 22.81
N LEU A 269 21.73 -14.52 21.95
CA LEU A 269 22.20 -13.19 22.36
C LEU A 269 21.04 -12.37 22.90
N CYS A 270 19.90 -12.35 22.19
CA CYS A 270 18.69 -11.67 22.65
C CYS A 270 18.26 -12.23 24.02
N ALA A 271 18.13 -13.54 24.18
CA ALA A 271 17.73 -14.16 25.43
C ALA A 271 18.69 -13.87 26.60
N THR A 272 19.98 -13.63 26.34
CA THR A 272 21.01 -13.32 27.34
C THR A 272 21.04 -11.84 27.73
N ALA A 273 20.58 -10.96 26.85
CA ALA A 273 20.55 -9.52 27.06
C ALA A 273 19.61 -9.15 28.23
N LYS A 274 20.10 -8.35 29.16
CA LYS A 274 19.30 -7.80 30.28
C LYS A 274 18.38 -6.67 29.78
N PRO A 275 17.43 -6.21 30.60
CA PRO A 275 16.60 -5.06 30.26
C PRO A 275 17.46 -3.84 29.86
N GLY A 276 17.23 -3.34 28.64
CA GLY A 276 17.95 -2.21 28.08
C GLY A 276 19.30 -2.54 27.42
N GLU A 277 19.74 -3.80 27.42
CA GLU A 277 20.99 -4.20 26.77
C GLU A 277 20.81 -4.57 25.30
N ILE A 278 21.82 -4.22 24.51
CA ILE A 278 21.98 -4.64 23.11
C ILE A 278 23.26 -5.46 23.04
N LEU A 279 23.15 -6.75 22.77
CA LEU A 279 24.29 -7.67 22.62
C LEU A 279 24.55 -8.00 21.17
N ILE A 280 25.82 -7.94 20.79
CA ILE A 280 26.27 -8.29 19.44
C ILE A 280 27.39 -9.34 19.51
N SER A 281 27.49 -10.17 18.47
CA SER A 281 28.59 -11.12 18.32
C SER A 281 29.88 -10.46 17.83
N GLN A 282 31.00 -11.19 17.91
CA GLN A 282 32.28 -10.81 17.30
C GLN A 282 32.13 -10.59 15.79
N ASP A 283 31.35 -11.45 15.10
CA ASP A 283 31.16 -11.34 13.65
C ASP A 283 30.43 -10.07 13.28
N THR A 284 29.41 -9.69 14.06
CA THR A 284 28.71 -8.40 13.87
C THR A 284 29.65 -7.21 14.13
N LEU A 285 30.47 -7.28 15.18
CA LEU A 285 31.44 -6.20 15.45
C LEU A 285 32.46 -6.06 14.32
N SER A 286 32.90 -7.19 13.74
CA SER A 286 33.89 -7.21 12.65
C SER A 286 33.30 -6.86 11.27
N ALA A 287 31.98 -6.78 11.16
CA ALA A 287 31.30 -6.41 9.91
C ALA A 287 31.60 -4.95 9.53
N PRO A 288 31.49 -4.58 8.23
CA PRO A 288 31.79 -3.24 7.75
C PRO A 288 31.09 -2.14 8.55
N PHE A 289 31.83 -1.07 8.84
CA PHE A 289 31.38 0.16 9.50
C PHE A 289 31.04 0.01 11.00
N VAL A 290 30.91 -1.21 11.57
CA VAL A 290 30.48 -1.39 12.98
C VAL A 290 31.59 -0.99 13.94
N ALA A 291 32.75 -1.66 13.90
CA ALA A 291 33.84 -1.40 14.84
C ALA A 291 34.33 0.06 14.82
N GLU A 292 34.28 0.69 13.66
CA GLU A 292 34.73 2.10 13.48
C GLU A 292 33.77 3.11 14.10
N ARG A 293 32.45 2.83 14.05
CA ARG A 293 31.40 3.81 14.36
C ARG A 293 30.62 3.50 15.63
N VAL A 294 30.83 2.33 16.23
CA VAL A 294 30.09 1.88 17.42
C VAL A 294 31.03 1.72 18.60
N GLU A 295 30.66 2.27 19.74
CA GLU A 295 31.32 2.04 21.01
C GLU A 295 30.69 0.83 21.71
N VAL A 296 31.52 -0.16 22.07
CA VAL A 296 31.07 -1.38 22.71
C VAL A 296 31.86 -1.65 23.99
N SER A 297 31.29 -2.45 24.90
CA SER A 297 32.00 -3.12 26.00
C SER A 297 32.19 -4.60 25.68
N ASP A 298 33.39 -5.10 25.83
CA ASP A 298 33.67 -6.52 25.72
C ASP A 298 33.12 -7.25 26.97
N MET A 299 32.21 -8.19 26.73
CA MET A 299 31.61 -9.02 27.79
C MET A 299 32.36 -10.36 28.00
N GLY A 300 33.40 -10.57 27.19
CA GLY A 300 34.18 -11.80 27.17
C GLY A 300 33.52 -12.97 26.48
N MET A 301 33.94 -14.17 26.84
CA MET A 301 33.45 -15.43 26.33
C MET A 301 32.22 -15.88 27.14
N LEU A 302 31.03 -15.87 26.54
CA LEU A 302 29.79 -16.26 27.21
C LEU A 302 29.32 -17.64 26.70
N PRO A 303 28.99 -18.57 27.65
CA PRO A 303 28.33 -19.81 27.27
C PRO A 303 26.88 -19.52 26.83
N LEU A 304 26.54 -19.92 25.63
CA LEU A 304 25.19 -19.74 25.06
C LEU A 304 24.51 -21.11 24.94
N LYS A 305 23.29 -21.23 25.42
CA LYS A 305 22.55 -22.50 25.39
C LYS A 305 22.43 -23.06 23.96
N GLY A 306 22.88 -24.32 23.78
CA GLY A 306 22.86 -25.03 22.51
C GLY A 306 24.09 -24.78 21.61
N PHE A 307 25.13 -24.17 22.16
CA PHE A 307 26.45 -24.07 21.53
C PHE A 307 27.50 -24.72 22.47
N ASP A 308 28.32 -25.60 21.88
CA ASP A 308 29.36 -26.32 22.65
C ASP A 308 30.48 -25.37 23.08
N GLU A 309 30.77 -24.36 22.26
CA GLU A 309 31.79 -23.36 22.50
C GLU A 309 31.18 -22.04 22.98
N SER A 310 31.82 -21.44 23.98
CA SER A 310 31.49 -20.04 24.36
C SER A 310 31.75 -19.08 23.19
N LYS A 311 30.91 -18.07 23.10
CA LYS A 311 31.02 -17.06 22.01
C LYS A 311 31.44 -15.73 22.62
N ARG A 312 32.31 -14.99 21.93
CA ARG A 312 32.71 -13.63 22.33
C ARG A 312 31.57 -12.66 22.03
N VAL A 313 31.13 -11.95 23.06
CA VAL A 313 29.96 -11.08 23.06
C VAL A 313 30.34 -9.68 23.45
N PHE A 314 29.71 -8.71 22.82
CA PHE A 314 29.91 -7.29 23.08
C PHE A 314 28.58 -6.62 23.37
N MET A 315 28.59 -5.71 24.35
CA MET A 315 27.43 -4.87 24.65
C MET A 315 27.60 -3.52 23.95
N VAL A 316 26.65 -3.12 23.14
CA VAL A 316 26.62 -1.82 22.47
C VAL A 316 26.33 -0.72 23.48
N LYS A 317 27.12 0.35 23.47
CA LYS A 317 26.92 1.53 24.32
C LYS A 317 26.28 2.69 23.57
N ARG A 318 26.91 3.11 22.48
CA ARG A 318 26.48 4.27 21.68
C ARG A 318 27.20 4.30 20.34
N LEU A 319 26.78 5.18 19.47
CA LEU A 319 27.57 5.58 18.30
C LEU A 319 28.73 6.47 18.77
N LYS A 320 29.86 6.32 18.08
CA LYS A 320 31.07 7.14 18.31
C LYS A 320 30.87 8.55 17.80
#